data_322c63959bcae82adf1c968a12dc5a4d
#
_entry.id   322c63959bcae82adf1c968a12dc5a4d
#
_cell.length_a   1.000
_cell.length_b   1.000
_cell.length_c   1.000
_cell.angle_alpha   90.00
_cell.angle_beta   90.00
_cell.angle_gamma   90.00
#
_symmetry.space_group_name_H-M   'P 1'
#
loop_
_entity.id
_entity.type
_entity.pdbx_description
1 polymer ?
#
loop_
_entity_poly.entity_id
_entity_poly.type
_entity_poly.pdbx_seq_one_letter_code
_entity_poly.pdbx_strand_id
1 'polypeptide(L)'
;MDGRGLRPYMNTREDRAIRFLGLPTLLRSTGDDTNGAFGLVEHWSMPTGFASPYHVHHLEDEAFYVLEGELAFVCDGKWIRTGAGGYVFGPREIPHGFKVTGTGPARMLLLCAPAGFERFVMELGEDPDAPAVEPDIPKLVAVAAKYKIDILGPLPG
;
A
#
# COMPACT_ATOMS: atom_id res chain seq x y z
N MET A 1 3.67 4.29 27.18
CA MET A 1 3.37 2.87 26.93
C MET A 1 2.55 2.38 28.11
N ASP A 2 1.38 1.87 27.84
CA ASP A 2 0.45 1.44 28.90
C ASP A 2 0.72 0.04 29.45
N GLY A 3 1.90 -0.51 29.22
CA GLY A 3 2.31 -1.82 29.74
C GLY A 3 1.52 -3.03 29.24
N ARG A 4 0.63 -2.82 28.26
CA ARG A 4 -0.08 -3.93 27.63
C ARG A 4 0.84 -4.57 26.59
N GLY A 5 1.25 -5.79 26.85
CA GLY A 5 2.04 -6.58 25.90
C GLY A 5 1.28 -6.82 24.60
N LEU A 6 2.00 -7.15 23.55
CA LEU A 6 1.41 -7.53 22.27
C LEU A 6 0.49 -8.73 22.46
N ARG A 7 -0.62 -8.75 21.75
CA ARG A 7 -1.62 -9.82 21.85
C ARG A 7 -1.87 -10.43 20.47
N PRO A 8 -2.06 -11.74 20.40
CA PRO A 8 -2.47 -12.35 19.15
C PRO A 8 -3.88 -11.88 18.78
N TYR A 9 -4.13 -11.72 17.50
CA TYR A 9 -5.44 -11.35 16.97
C TYR A 9 -5.67 -12.00 15.61
N MET A 10 -6.93 -11.96 15.17
CA MET A 10 -7.33 -12.37 13.85
C MET A 10 -8.32 -11.33 13.32
N ASN A 11 -8.20 -10.99 12.06
CA ASN A 11 -9.21 -10.17 11.38
C ASN A 11 -9.60 -10.80 10.05
N THR A 12 -10.83 -10.53 9.64
CA THR A 12 -11.40 -11.02 8.38
C THR A 12 -11.48 -9.87 7.37
N ARG A 13 -12.05 -10.17 6.20
CA ARG A 13 -12.21 -9.17 5.14
C ARG A 13 -13.14 -8.03 5.55
N GLU A 14 -14.11 -8.28 6.41
CA GLU A 14 -15.06 -7.27 6.87
C GLU A 14 -14.46 -6.35 7.95
N ASP A 15 -13.42 -6.81 8.63
CA ASP A 15 -12.76 -6.04 9.67
C ASP A 15 -11.79 -5.04 9.05
N ARG A 16 -11.87 -3.78 9.46
CA ARG A 16 -10.94 -2.71 9.05
C ARG A 16 -10.85 -2.52 7.52
N ALA A 17 -11.94 -2.78 6.81
CA ALA A 17 -11.99 -2.52 5.37
C ALA A 17 -12.16 -1.02 5.13
N ILE A 18 -11.38 -0.51 4.17
CA ILE A 18 -11.46 0.88 3.71
C ILE A 18 -11.29 0.91 2.19
N ARG A 19 -11.56 2.05 1.59
CA ARG A 19 -11.17 2.32 0.21
C ARG A 19 -10.00 3.31 0.23
N PHE A 20 -8.91 2.95 -0.44
CA PHE A 20 -7.72 3.79 -0.54
C PHE A 20 -7.39 4.01 -2.01
N LEU A 21 -7.40 5.27 -2.47
CA LEU A 21 -7.21 5.63 -3.89
C LEU A 21 -8.13 4.82 -4.83
N GLY A 22 -9.36 4.60 -4.40
CA GLY A 22 -10.32 3.79 -5.14
C GLY A 22 -10.16 2.29 -5.00
N LEU A 23 -9.15 1.81 -4.28
CA LEU A 23 -8.89 0.37 -4.11
C LEU A 23 -9.55 -0.17 -2.84
N PRO A 24 -10.24 -1.31 -2.92
CA PRO A 24 -10.60 -2.06 -1.72
C PRO A 24 -9.34 -2.45 -0.95
N THR A 25 -9.29 -2.08 0.31
CA THR A 25 -8.07 -2.20 1.12
C THR A 25 -8.41 -2.71 2.51
N LEU A 26 -7.59 -3.63 3.02
CA LEU A 26 -7.74 -4.22 4.34
C LEU A 26 -6.51 -3.90 5.18
N LEU A 27 -6.75 -3.37 6.37
CA LEU A 27 -5.68 -3.11 7.34
C LEU A 27 -5.47 -4.36 8.19
N ARG A 28 -4.50 -5.19 7.81
CA ARG A 28 -4.22 -6.45 8.50
C ARG A 28 -3.49 -6.25 9.81
N SER A 29 -2.49 -5.37 9.81
CA SER A 29 -1.77 -4.97 11.02
C SER A 29 -1.41 -3.50 10.94
N THR A 30 -1.53 -2.81 12.05
CA THR A 30 -1.09 -1.41 12.18
C THR A 30 0.08 -1.33 13.17
N GLY A 31 0.72 -0.17 13.24
CA GLY A 31 1.78 0.06 14.21
C GLY A 31 1.33 -0.10 15.66
N ASP A 32 0.05 0.19 15.94
CA ASP A 32 -0.50 -0.04 17.28
C ASP A 32 -0.61 -1.53 17.62
N ASP A 33 -0.90 -2.36 16.64
CA ASP A 33 -0.98 -3.82 16.83
C ASP A 33 0.39 -4.45 17.05
N THR A 34 1.45 -3.89 16.46
CA THR A 34 2.78 -4.51 16.38
C THR A 34 3.84 -3.77 17.19
N ASN A 35 3.43 -2.79 17.99
CA ASN A 35 4.33 -1.92 18.74
C ASN A 35 5.35 -1.23 17.81
N GLY A 36 4.88 -0.79 16.65
CA GLY A 36 5.69 -0.06 15.67
C GLY A 36 6.57 -0.91 14.77
N ALA A 37 6.56 -2.24 14.92
CA ALA A 37 7.47 -3.10 14.17
C ALA A 37 7.15 -3.14 12.68
N PHE A 38 5.88 -3.22 12.32
CA PHE A 38 5.45 -3.23 10.92
C PHE A 38 3.97 -2.86 10.79
N GLY A 39 3.60 -2.47 9.58
CA GLY A 39 2.22 -2.40 9.13
C GLY A 39 2.01 -3.39 8.00
N LEU A 40 0.83 -3.96 7.88
CA LEU A 40 0.47 -4.89 6.81
C LEU A 40 -0.87 -4.49 6.22
N VAL A 41 -0.86 -4.21 4.93
CA VAL A 41 -2.01 -3.77 4.16
C VAL A 41 -2.25 -4.78 3.05
N GLU A 42 -3.51 -5.07 2.76
CA GLU A 42 -3.86 -5.90 1.62
C GLU A 42 -4.73 -5.08 0.66
N HIS A 43 -4.29 -4.97 -0.59
CA HIS A 43 -5.11 -4.46 -1.68
C HIS A 43 -5.70 -5.64 -2.43
N TRP A 44 -7.02 -5.67 -2.57
CA TRP A 44 -7.68 -6.75 -3.28
C TRP A 44 -8.59 -6.19 -4.37
N SER A 45 -8.87 -7.02 -5.37
CA SER A 45 -9.69 -6.63 -6.52
C SER A 45 -9.18 -5.35 -7.21
N MET A 46 -7.85 -5.20 -7.31
CA MET A 46 -7.25 -4.08 -8.03
C MET A 46 -7.52 -4.23 -9.53
N PRO A 47 -8.17 -3.25 -10.17
CA PRO A 47 -8.54 -3.38 -11.58
C PRO A 47 -7.31 -3.32 -12.49
N THR A 48 -7.42 -3.98 -13.65
CA THR A 48 -6.42 -3.85 -14.71
C THR A 48 -6.23 -2.38 -15.07
N GLY A 49 -4.98 -1.97 -15.21
CA GLY A 49 -4.62 -0.59 -15.53
C GLY A 49 -4.47 0.33 -14.32
N PHE A 50 -4.85 -0.11 -13.11
CA PHE A 50 -4.53 0.67 -11.92
C PHE A 50 -3.02 0.88 -11.82
N ALA A 51 -2.62 2.10 -11.52
CA ALA A 51 -1.22 2.46 -11.32
C ALA A 51 -1.08 3.33 -10.08
N SER A 52 -0.11 3.00 -9.23
CA SER A 52 0.28 3.89 -8.14
C SER A 52 1.03 5.10 -8.70
N PRO A 53 1.11 6.22 -7.96
CA PRO A 53 2.11 7.24 -8.28
C PRO A 53 3.52 6.67 -8.15
N TYR A 54 4.47 7.27 -8.86
CA TYR A 54 5.90 7.05 -8.59
C TYR A 54 6.26 7.84 -7.34
N HIS A 55 6.82 7.19 -6.33
CA HIS A 55 7.01 7.79 -5.01
C HIS A 55 8.21 7.20 -4.29
N VAL A 56 8.63 7.87 -3.22
CA VAL A 56 9.73 7.42 -2.38
C VAL A 56 9.34 7.54 -0.92
N HIS A 57 9.63 6.49 -0.14
CA HIS A 57 9.48 6.47 1.31
C HIS A 57 10.81 6.75 1.97
N HIS A 58 10.85 7.73 2.88
CA HIS A 58 12.07 8.08 3.60
C HIS A 58 12.23 7.36 4.92
N LEU A 59 11.18 6.73 5.46
CA LEU A 59 11.20 6.15 6.80
C LEU A 59 11.05 4.64 6.86
N GLU A 60 10.44 4.02 5.84
CA GLU A 60 10.17 2.59 5.87
C GLU A 60 10.57 1.86 4.61
N ASP A 61 10.92 0.60 4.77
CA ASP A 61 11.04 -0.35 3.66
C ASP A 61 9.67 -0.95 3.37
N GLU A 62 9.45 -1.35 2.13
CA GLU A 62 8.23 -2.04 1.72
C GLU A 62 8.55 -3.38 1.10
N ALA A 63 7.69 -4.35 1.37
CA ALA A 63 7.74 -5.67 0.75
C ALA A 63 6.36 -5.99 0.18
N PHE A 64 6.33 -6.43 -1.07
CA PHE A 64 5.11 -6.74 -1.79
C PHE A 64 5.06 -8.23 -2.10
N TYR A 65 3.94 -8.86 -1.81
CA TYR A 65 3.71 -10.26 -2.15
C TYR A 65 2.42 -10.37 -2.96
N VAL A 66 2.53 -10.83 -4.20
CA VAL A 66 1.38 -10.96 -5.10
C VAL A 66 0.64 -12.26 -4.82
N LEU A 67 -0.65 -12.13 -4.51
CA LEU A 67 -1.53 -13.27 -4.23
C LEU A 67 -2.30 -13.73 -5.48
N GLU A 68 -2.75 -12.77 -6.30
CA GLU A 68 -3.53 -13.04 -7.50
C GLU A 68 -3.22 -11.98 -8.57
N GLY A 69 -3.32 -12.38 -9.83
CA GLY A 69 -3.16 -11.48 -10.96
C GLY A 69 -1.71 -11.23 -11.33
N GLU A 70 -1.49 -10.20 -12.13
CA GLU A 70 -0.18 -9.83 -12.64
C GLU A 70 0.07 -8.34 -12.41
N LEU A 71 1.29 -8.03 -11.98
CA LEU A 71 1.73 -6.65 -11.74
C LEU A 71 3.09 -6.40 -12.37
N ALA A 72 3.35 -5.15 -12.67
CA ALA A 72 4.67 -4.67 -13.01
C ALA A 72 5.07 -3.63 -11.97
N PHE A 73 6.25 -3.81 -11.38
CA PHE A 73 6.84 -2.87 -10.43
C PHE A 73 7.98 -2.13 -11.11
N VAL A 74 8.13 -0.86 -10.78
CA VAL A 74 9.29 -0.09 -11.17
C VAL A 74 10.02 0.35 -9.89
N CYS A 75 11.31 0.00 -9.81
CA CYS A 75 12.18 0.36 -8.69
C CYS A 75 13.47 0.94 -9.27
N ASP A 76 13.80 2.16 -8.87
CA ASP A 76 14.98 2.86 -9.37
C ASP A 76 15.05 2.84 -10.92
N GLY A 77 13.92 3.11 -11.56
CA GLY A 77 13.80 3.12 -13.02
C GLY A 77 13.80 1.76 -13.71
N LYS A 78 13.90 0.66 -12.97
CA LYS A 78 13.92 -0.69 -13.54
C LYS A 78 12.59 -1.38 -13.34
N TRP A 79 12.05 -1.93 -14.42
CA TRP A 79 10.77 -2.63 -14.41
C TRP A 79 10.94 -4.12 -14.11
N ILE A 80 10.09 -4.62 -13.20
CA ILE A 80 10.02 -6.02 -12.79
C ILE A 80 8.58 -6.49 -12.99
N ARG A 81 8.36 -7.54 -13.77
CA ARG A 81 7.05 -8.15 -13.93
C ARG A 81 6.92 -9.37 -13.04
N THR A 82 5.77 -9.52 -12.40
CA THR A 82 5.53 -10.65 -11.51
C THR A 82 4.05 -11.02 -11.51
N GLY A 83 3.77 -12.27 -11.18
CA GLY A 83 2.43 -12.80 -10.98
C GLY A 83 2.27 -13.39 -9.59
N ALA A 84 1.22 -14.20 -9.41
CA ALA A 84 0.92 -14.85 -8.13
C ALA A 84 2.14 -15.63 -7.62
N GLY A 85 2.46 -15.42 -6.32
CA GLY A 85 3.66 -15.98 -5.69
C GLY A 85 4.91 -15.13 -5.84
N GLY A 86 4.85 -14.03 -6.59
CA GLY A 86 5.98 -13.11 -6.76
C GLY A 86 6.18 -12.22 -5.54
N TYR A 87 7.44 -11.92 -5.26
CA TYR A 87 7.85 -11.06 -4.15
C TYR A 87 8.76 -9.95 -4.68
N VAL A 88 8.48 -8.71 -4.27
CA VAL A 88 9.29 -7.55 -4.63
C VAL A 88 9.65 -6.79 -3.36
N PHE A 89 10.91 -6.44 -3.20
CA PHE A 89 11.38 -5.60 -2.10
C PHE A 89 11.65 -4.19 -2.61
N GLY A 90 11.02 -3.19 -1.97
CA GLY A 90 11.23 -1.78 -2.24
C GLY A 90 11.89 -1.11 -1.04
N PRO A 91 13.22 -0.95 -1.03
CA PRO A 91 13.89 -0.32 0.11
C PRO A 91 13.54 1.16 0.21
N ARG A 92 13.59 1.69 1.44
CA ARG A 92 13.45 3.14 1.66
C ARG A 92 14.46 3.92 0.83
N GLU A 93 14.16 5.18 0.55
CA GLU A 93 15.00 6.10 -0.22
C GLU A 93 15.09 5.75 -1.72
N ILE A 94 14.50 4.65 -2.17
CA ILE A 94 14.51 4.27 -3.58
C ILE A 94 13.13 4.53 -4.19
N PRO A 95 13.03 5.37 -5.23
CA PRO A 95 11.76 5.61 -5.91
C PRO A 95 11.17 4.34 -6.51
N HIS A 96 9.88 4.14 -6.33
CA HIS A 96 9.20 2.96 -6.85
C HIS A 96 7.70 3.22 -7.07
N GLY A 97 7.07 2.25 -7.71
CA GLY A 97 5.64 2.21 -7.93
C GLY A 97 5.26 0.92 -8.63
N PHE A 98 3.97 0.75 -8.89
CA PHE A 98 3.48 -0.45 -9.55
C PHE A 98 2.25 -0.15 -10.39
N LYS A 99 1.97 -1.05 -11.33
CA LYS A 99 0.71 -1.07 -12.08
C LYS A 99 0.20 -2.49 -12.23
N VAL A 100 -1.12 -2.61 -12.29
CA VAL A 100 -1.77 -3.90 -12.55
C VAL A 100 -1.76 -4.14 -14.06
N THR A 101 -1.15 -5.26 -14.46
CA THR A 101 -1.10 -5.73 -15.83
C THR A 101 -2.00 -6.96 -16.00
N GLY A 102 -2.06 -7.56 -17.15
CA GLY A 102 -2.91 -8.72 -17.39
C GLY A 102 -4.38 -8.37 -17.59
N THR A 103 -5.25 -9.36 -17.53
CA THR A 103 -6.67 -9.24 -17.89
C THR A 103 -7.64 -9.36 -16.72
N GLY A 104 -7.16 -9.72 -15.55
CA GLY A 104 -8.00 -9.89 -14.38
C GLY A 104 -7.58 -8.97 -13.23
N PRO A 105 -8.38 -8.93 -12.17
CA PRO A 105 -7.98 -8.14 -11.00
C PRO A 105 -6.76 -8.75 -10.31
N ALA A 106 -6.00 -7.91 -9.62
CA ALA A 106 -4.86 -8.34 -8.84
C ALA A 106 -5.15 -8.19 -7.34
N ARG A 107 -4.43 -8.97 -6.55
CA ARG A 107 -4.47 -8.94 -5.10
C ARG A 107 -3.05 -9.04 -4.56
N MET A 108 -2.75 -8.21 -3.57
CA MET A 108 -1.37 -8.05 -3.10
C MET A 108 -1.33 -7.72 -1.62
N LEU A 109 -0.38 -8.31 -0.91
CA LEU A 109 0.00 -7.89 0.43
C LEU A 109 1.14 -6.88 0.33
N LEU A 110 1.07 -5.84 1.17
CA LEU A 110 2.09 -4.82 1.29
C LEU A 110 2.48 -4.71 2.77
N LEU A 111 3.72 -5.06 3.07
CA LEU A 111 4.28 -4.92 4.40
C LEU A 111 5.22 -3.72 4.43
N CYS A 112 5.07 -2.85 5.42
CA CYS A 112 6.00 -1.74 5.65
C CYS A 112 6.68 -1.93 7.01
N ALA A 113 7.97 -1.71 7.07
CA ALA A 113 8.77 -1.83 8.29
C ALA A 113 9.83 -0.73 8.35
N PRO A 114 9.88 0.04 9.47
CA PRO A 114 8.93 0.03 10.58
C PRO A 114 7.52 0.43 10.15
N ALA A 115 6.55 0.34 11.05
CA ALA A 115 5.19 0.80 10.79
C ALA A 115 5.18 2.30 10.46
N GLY A 116 4.24 2.72 9.62
CA GLY A 116 4.09 4.13 9.23
C GLY A 116 3.19 4.31 8.03
N PHE A 117 3.48 3.64 6.92
CA PHE A 117 2.70 3.77 5.70
C PHE A 117 1.23 3.39 5.88
N GLU A 118 0.91 2.41 6.72
CA GLU A 118 -0.48 2.05 7.01
C GLU A 118 -1.27 3.21 7.63
N ARG A 119 -0.60 4.11 8.35
CA ARG A 119 -1.24 5.31 8.91
C ARG A 119 -1.61 6.32 7.82
N PHE A 120 -0.74 6.46 6.82
CA PHE A 120 -1.02 7.25 5.63
C PHE A 120 -2.25 6.69 4.90
N VAL A 121 -2.29 5.37 4.72
CA VAL A 121 -3.42 4.68 4.09
C VAL A 121 -4.70 4.92 4.90
N MET A 122 -4.65 4.83 6.22
CA MET A 122 -5.79 5.08 7.11
C MET A 122 -6.29 6.53 7.01
N GLU A 123 -5.38 7.50 6.98
CA GLU A 123 -5.74 8.93 6.94
C GLU A 123 -6.45 9.29 5.63
N LEU A 124 -6.05 8.69 4.52
CA LEU A 124 -6.69 8.89 3.22
C LEU A 124 -7.82 7.91 2.95
N GLY A 125 -8.00 6.94 3.82
CA GLY A 125 -9.02 5.91 3.65
C GLY A 125 -10.43 6.49 3.69
N GLU A 126 -11.28 5.95 2.84
CA GLU A 126 -12.69 6.31 2.75
C GLU A 126 -13.56 5.11 3.13
N ASP A 127 -14.82 5.37 3.47
CA ASP A 127 -15.80 4.32 3.69
C ASP A 127 -15.88 3.43 2.44
N PRO A 128 -15.71 2.11 2.57
CA PRO A 128 -15.75 1.20 1.42
C PRO A 128 -17.11 1.20 0.71
N ASP A 129 -18.18 1.58 1.40
CA ASP A 129 -19.54 1.61 0.84
C ASP A 129 -19.91 2.98 0.27
N ALA A 130 -19.07 4.00 0.46
CA ALA A 130 -19.32 5.33 -0.10
C ALA A 130 -19.10 5.36 -1.62
N PRO A 131 -19.79 6.26 -2.35
CA PRO A 131 -19.51 6.44 -3.77
C PRO A 131 -18.05 6.80 -4.02
N ALA A 132 -17.46 6.23 -5.06
CA ALA A 132 -16.11 6.58 -5.46
C ALA A 132 -16.05 8.03 -5.93
N VAL A 133 -15.01 8.75 -5.51
CA VAL A 133 -14.73 10.12 -5.95
C VAL A 133 -13.36 10.17 -6.62
N GLU A 134 -13.17 11.16 -7.47
CA GLU A 134 -11.88 11.39 -8.09
C GLU A 134 -10.82 11.71 -7.02
N PRO A 135 -9.60 11.20 -7.17
CA PRO A 135 -8.53 11.47 -6.23
C PRO A 135 -8.21 12.96 -6.11
N ASP A 136 -8.13 13.45 -4.90
CA ASP A 136 -7.66 14.80 -4.61
C ASP A 136 -6.13 14.78 -4.55
N ILE A 137 -5.48 15.10 -5.65
CA ILE A 137 -4.02 15.01 -5.78
C ILE A 137 -3.30 15.98 -4.83
N PRO A 138 -3.70 17.27 -4.70
CA PRO A 138 -3.08 18.14 -3.70
C PRO A 138 -3.16 17.60 -2.28
N LYS A 139 -4.29 17.03 -1.88
CA LYS A 139 -4.45 16.39 -0.57
C LYS A 139 -3.55 15.17 -0.43
N LEU A 140 -3.48 14.33 -1.44
CA LEU A 140 -2.59 13.16 -1.46
C LEU A 140 -1.14 13.56 -1.21
N VAL A 141 -0.65 14.56 -1.93
CA VAL A 141 0.72 15.06 -1.79
C VAL A 141 0.97 15.63 -0.40
N ALA A 142 0.04 16.42 0.10
CA ALA A 142 0.16 17.06 1.43
C ALA A 142 0.17 16.03 2.57
N VAL A 143 -0.72 15.05 2.52
CA VAL A 143 -0.79 13.98 3.53
C VAL A 143 0.45 13.10 3.44
N ALA A 144 0.88 12.74 2.24
CA ALA A 144 2.10 11.96 2.03
C ALA A 144 3.31 12.63 2.70
N ALA A 145 3.46 13.94 2.54
CA ALA A 145 4.56 14.70 3.13
C ALA A 145 4.62 14.59 4.67
N LYS A 146 3.47 14.49 5.34
CA LYS A 146 3.40 14.28 6.79
C LYS A 146 4.06 12.97 7.21
N TYR A 147 4.00 11.96 6.35
CA TYR A 147 4.56 10.63 6.60
C TYR A 147 5.92 10.44 5.93
N LYS A 148 6.54 11.53 5.48
CA LYS A 148 7.85 11.51 4.81
C LYS A 148 7.84 10.64 3.55
N ILE A 149 6.77 10.78 2.78
CA ILE A 149 6.60 10.16 1.47
C ILE A 149 6.54 11.29 0.44
N ASP A 150 7.41 11.24 -0.56
CA ASP A 150 7.39 12.19 -1.66
C ASP A 150 6.70 11.55 -2.89
N ILE A 151 5.67 12.21 -3.38
CA ILE A 151 4.99 11.82 -4.61
C ILE A 151 5.71 12.51 -5.77
N LEU A 152 6.31 11.73 -6.66
CA LEU A 152 7.14 12.24 -7.74
C LEU A 152 6.38 12.47 -9.04
N GLY A 153 5.19 11.93 -9.16
CA GLY A 153 4.36 12.05 -10.36
C GLY A 153 3.94 10.70 -10.92
N PRO A 154 3.61 10.62 -12.21
CA PRO A 154 3.25 9.35 -12.84
C PRO A 154 4.45 8.40 -12.91
N LEU A 155 4.15 7.10 -13.10
CA LEU A 155 5.19 6.10 -13.30
C LEU A 155 6.02 6.44 -14.55
N PRO A 156 7.33 6.16 -14.52
CA PRO A 156 8.17 6.35 -15.72
C PRO A 156 7.75 5.40 -16.85
N GLY A 157 8.02 5.82 -18.07
CA GLY A 157 7.69 5.05 -19.28
C GLY A 157 8.55 3.82 -19.48
#